data_d5d075f93d38b77733289a1489c48f23
#
_entry.id   d5d075f93d38b77733289a1489c48f23
#
_cell.length_a   1.000
_cell.length_b   1.000
_cell.length_c   1.000
_cell.angle_alpha   90.00
_cell.angle_beta   90.00
_cell.angle_gamma   90.00
#
_symmetry.space_group_name_H-M   'P 1'
#
loop_
_entity.id
_entity.type
_entity.pdbx_description
1 polymer ?
#
loop_
_entity_poly.entity_id
_entity_poly.type
_entity_poly.pdbx_seq_one_letter_code
_entity_poly.pdbx_strand_id
1 'polypeptide(L)'
;QEIEDPSVPFFYVFLPLIPLVLVFAAHFLPSIKIDVITANFIGFAVTFVCEFIVRKDRSRIPSDMAEIFKGMANVFVSVVAIIISASVFAEGIKILGGITIFTNMISDMKGATLLIMAILTGITYVFAIIMGSGAAPFFAFGPLTPAVAAKLGVPTLTLLLPMELATSIGRASSPVCGALIAIAGTAGLAPIRLAKRTAPLLFVMLIVDMIASYIFTM
;
A
#
# COMPACT_ATOMS: atom_id res chain seq x y z
N GLN A 1 22.11 -29.33 -3.76
CA GLN A 1 22.70 -28.83 -2.51
C GLN A 1 21.58 -28.82 -1.48
N GLU A 2 21.60 -29.77 -0.53
CA GLU A 2 20.78 -29.69 0.67
C GLU A 2 21.14 -28.38 1.35
N ILE A 3 20.16 -27.49 1.44
CA ILE A 3 20.27 -26.30 2.27
C ILE A 3 20.20 -26.83 3.71
N GLU A 4 21.38 -26.93 4.36
CA GLU A 4 21.42 -27.13 5.81
C GLU A 4 20.57 -26.02 6.42
N ASP A 5 19.45 -26.43 7.00
CA ASP A 5 18.50 -25.54 7.65
C ASP A 5 19.22 -24.97 8.90
N PRO A 6 19.73 -23.73 8.88
CA PRO A 6 20.37 -23.19 10.05
C PRO A 6 19.29 -23.15 11.14
N SER A 7 19.57 -23.73 12.30
CA SER A 7 18.68 -23.69 13.46
C SER A 7 18.42 -22.23 13.85
N VAL A 8 17.44 -21.64 13.21
CA VAL A 8 17.05 -20.25 13.45
C VAL A 8 16.40 -20.18 14.83
N PRO A 9 16.92 -19.39 15.75
CA PRO A 9 16.34 -19.25 17.07
C PRO A 9 14.89 -18.78 16.98
N PHE A 10 14.00 -19.38 17.77
CA PHE A 10 12.55 -19.11 17.71
C PHE A 10 12.19 -17.62 17.90
N PHE A 11 13.01 -16.85 18.62
CA PHE A 11 12.75 -15.42 18.84
C PHE A 11 12.85 -14.57 17.58
N TYR A 12 13.47 -15.06 16.49
CA TYR A 12 13.50 -14.34 15.20
C TYR A 12 12.10 -14.10 14.61
N VAL A 13 11.13 -14.94 14.99
CA VAL A 13 9.71 -14.76 14.58
C VAL A 13 9.15 -13.44 15.13
N PHE A 14 9.66 -12.95 16.25
CA PHE A 14 9.17 -11.72 16.88
C PHE A 14 9.84 -10.44 16.35
N LEU A 15 11.00 -10.54 15.69
CA LEU A 15 11.73 -9.37 15.19
C LEU A 15 10.91 -8.51 14.23
N PRO A 16 10.18 -9.06 13.23
CA PRO A 16 9.34 -8.28 12.34
C PRO A 16 8.16 -7.60 13.03
N LEU A 17 7.77 -8.06 14.23
CA LEU A 17 6.67 -7.47 14.99
C LEU A 17 7.08 -6.26 15.82
N ILE A 18 8.38 -6.04 16.03
CA ILE A 18 8.89 -4.93 16.85
C ILE A 18 8.35 -3.57 16.40
N PRO A 19 8.44 -3.17 15.12
CA PRO A 19 7.89 -1.89 14.67
C PRO A 19 6.40 -1.75 14.95
N LEU A 20 5.64 -2.83 14.74
CA LEU A 20 4.20 -2.85 14.98
C LEU A 20 3.89 -2.63 16.46
N VAL A 21 4.56 -3.37 17.34
CA VAL A 21 4.39 -3.24 18.80
C VAL A 21 4.77 -1.84 19.27
N LEU A 22 5.85 -1.26 18.75
CA LEU A 22 6.28 0.10 19.10
C LEU A 22 5.24 1.16 18.70
N VAL A 23 4.66 1.07 17.52
CA VAL A 23 3.62 2.01 17.07
C VAL A 23 2.36 1.87 17.91
N PHE A 24 1.95 0.63 18.21
CA PHE A 24 0.81 0.39 19.11
C PHE A 24 1.08 0.90 20.52
N ALA A 25 2.24 0.61 21.10
CA ALA A 25 2.62 1.08 22.43
C ALA A 25 2.65 2.62 22.51
N ALA A 26 3.18 3.28 21.48
CA ALA A 26 3.18 4.74 21.40
C ALA A 26 1.77 5.35 21.34
N HIS A 27 0.81 4.63 20.75
CA HIS A 27 -0.59 5.09 20.72
C HIS A 27 -1.22 5.13 22.14
N PHE A 28 -0.85 4.18 23.01
CA PHE A 28 -1.33 4.11 24.40
C PHE A 28 -0.55 4.96 25.38
N LEU A 29 0.67 5.41 25.01
CA LEU A 29 1.56 6.20 25.85
C LEU A 29 1.73 7.61 25.26
N PRO A 30 0.85 8.57 25.61
CA PRO A 30 0.87 9.92 25.01
C PRO A 30 2.16 10.71 25.24
N SER A 31 3.00 10.24 26.17
CA SER A 31 4.33 10.84 26.44
C SER A 31 5.39 10.46 25.40
N ILE A 32 5.16 9.44 24.57
CA ILE A 32 6.14 8.92 23.62
C ILE A 32 5.55 9.03 22.21
N LYS A 33 6.06 10.02 21.46
CA LYS A 33 5.68 10.19 20.05
C LYS A 33 6.65 9.40 19.17
N ILE A 34 6.34 8.15 18.88
CA ILE A 34 7.06 7.32 17.90
C ILE A 34 6.23 7.28 16.63
N ASP A 35 6.75 7.83 15.56
CA ASP A 35 6.17 7.67 14.22
C ASP A 35 6.57 6.32 13.59
N VAL A 36 5.88 5.94 12.53
CA VAL A 36 6.11 4.67 11.82
C VAL A 36 7.54 4.54 11.32
N ILE A 37 8.14 5.66 10.89
CA ILE A 37 9.51 5.68 10.37
C ILE A 37 10.50 5.34 11.49
N THR A 38 10.39 6.04 12.61
CA THR A 38 11.24 5.80 13.80
C THR A 38 11.08 4.36 14.32
N ALA A 39 9.84 3.85 14.38
CA ALA A 39 9.59 2.47 14.80
C ALA A 39 10.28 1.44 13.89
N ASN A 40 10.24 1.66 12.57
CA ASN A 40 10.92 0.78 11.60
C ASN A 40 12.44 0.86 11.75
N PHE A 41 13.02 2.06 11.95
CA PHE A 41 14.45 2.20 12.21
C PHE A 41 14.91 1.49 13.49
N ILE A 42 14.12 1.60 14.58
CA ILE A 42 14.39 0.88 15.82
C ILE A 42 14.32 -0.63 15.59
N GLY A 43 13.26 -1.12 14.92
CA GLY A 43 13.10 -2.52 14.59
C GLY A 43 14.26 -3.07 13.75
N PHE A 44 14.69 -2.29 12.74
CA PHE A 44 15.86 -2.63 11.93
C PHE A 44 17.14 -2.70 12.77
N ALA A 45 17.40 -1.69 13.62
CA ALA A 45 18.57 -1.66 14.47
C ALA A 45 18.62 -2.85 15.45
N VAL A 46 17.48 -3.17 16.07
CA VAL A 46 17.37 -4.33 16.97
C VAL A 46 17.63 -5.63 16.21
N THR A 47 17.03 -5.81 15.03
CA THR A 47 17.24 -6.98 14.18
C THR A 47 18.72 -7.13 13.81
N PHE A 48 19.36 -6.02 13.40
CA PHE A 48 20.77 -6.00 13.06
C PHE A 48 21.67 -6.39 14.24
N VAL A 49 21.41 -5.84 15.42
CA VAL A 49 22.15 -6.19 16.65
C VAL A 49 21.95 -7.66 17.02
N CYS A 50 20.71 -8.16 16.95
CA CYS A 50 20.43 -9.57 17.21
C CYS A 50 21.19 -10.49 16.25
N GLU A 51 21.18 -10.16 14.97
CA GLU A 51 21.90 -10.92 13.93
C GLU A 51 23.42 -10.90 14.20
N PHE A 52 23.97 -9.74 14.57
CA PHE A 52 25.38 -9.57 14.88
C PHE A 52 25.83 -10.39 16.10
N ILE A 53 24.95 -10.55 17.11
CA ILE A 53 25.24 -11.32 18.33
C ILE A 53 25.11 -12.82 18.10
N VAL A 54 24.04 -13.24 17.41
CA VAL A 54 23.66 -14.65 17.27
C VAL A 54 24.50 -15.35 16.19
N ARG A 55 24.86 -14.63 15.16
CA ARG A 55 25.57 -15.21 14.02
C ARG A 55 27.05 -15.43 14.34
N LYS A 56 27.49 -16.67 14.22
CA LYS A 56 28.90 -17.05 14.45
C LYS A 56 29.80 -16.64 13.27
N ASP A 57 29.28 -16.69 12.06
CA ASP A 57 30.02 -16.32 10.84
C ASP A 57 29.75 -14.86 10.45
N ARG A 58 30.65 -13.98 10.85
CA ARG A 58 30.60 -12.55 10.58
C ARG A 58 31.07 -12.16 9.18
N SER A 59 31.65 -13.09 8.44
CA SER A 59 32.17 -12.81 7.08
C SER A 59 31.07 -12.45 6.07
N ARG A 60 29.84 -12.86 6.33
CA ARG A 60 28.67 -12.61 5.48
C ARG A 60 27.96 -11.29 5.77
N ILE A 61 28.26 -10.62 6.87
CA ILE A 61 27.58 -9.35 7.24
C ILE A 61 27.69 -8.29 6.12
N PRO A 62 28.85 -8.06 5.47
CA PRO A 62 28.95 -7.09 4.37
C PRO A 62 28.08 -7.44 3.18
N SER A 63 27.95 -8.73 2.82
CA SER A 63 27.09 -9.17 1.71
C SER A 63 25.61 -8.98 2.03
N ASP A 64 25.20 -9.28 3.25
CA ASP A 64 23.81 -9.12 3.70
C ASP A 64 23.43 -7.63 3.76
N MET A 65 24.34 -6.77 4.21
CA MET A 65 24.17 -5.31 4.14
C MET A 65 24.02 -4.84 2.69
N ALA A 66 24.81 -5.36 1.77
CA ALA A 66 24.68 -5.02 0.35
C ALA A 66 23.32 -5.44 -0.23
N GLU A 67 22.76 -6.59 0.18
CA GLU A 67 21.41 -7.02 -0.22
C GLU A 67 20.32 -6.10 0.35
N ILE A 68 20.47 -5.63 1.58
CA ILE A 68 19.54 -4.64 2.16
C ILE A 68 19.58 -3.34 1.35
N PHE A 69 20.75 -2.82 1.03
CA PHE A 69 20.89 -1.61 0.19
C PHE A 69 20.34 -1.79 -1.21
N LYS A 70 20.52 -2.97 -1.83
CA LYS A 70 19.87 -3.29 -3.12
C LYS A 70 18.35 -3.30 -2.99
N GLY A 71 17.81 -3.89 -1.93
CA GLY A 71 16.37 -3.87 -1.65
C GLY A 71 15.85 -2.44 -1.50
N MET A 72 16.54 -1.60 -0.73
CA MET A 72 16.20 -0.18 -0.59
C MET A 72 16.28 0.58 -1.92
N ALA A 73 17.29 0.35 -2.74
CA ALA A 73 17.43 0.97 -4.05
C ALA A 73 16.29 0.56 -4.99
N ASN A 74 15.91 -0.70 -5.01
CA ASN A 74 14.78 -1.19 -5.80
C ASN A 74 13.45 -0.53 -5.37
N VAL A 75 13.20 -0.39 -4.07
CA VAL A 75 12.02 0.31 -3.55
C VAL A 75 12.09 1.79 -3.91
N PHE A 76 13.26 2.43 -3.79
CA PHE A 76 13.44 3.82 -4.19
C PHE A 76 13.08 4.03 -5.66
N VAL A 77 13.62 3.22 -6.57
CA VAL A 77 13.35 3.35 -8.00
C VAL A 77 11.88 3.05 -8.32
N SER A 78 11.30 2.01 -7.74
CA SER A 78 9.94 1.57 -8.09
C SER A 78 8.83 2.40 -7.42
N VAL A 79 9.05 2.92 -6.22
CA VAL A 79 8.03 3.64 -5.46
C VAL A 79 8.24 5.15 -5.54
N VAL A 80 9.44 5.64 -5.20
CA VAL A 80 9.71 7.09 -5.14
C VAL A 80 9.64 7.72 -6.53
N ALA A 81 10.15 7.05 -7.57
CA ALA A 81 10.06 7.55 -8.93
C ALA A 81 8.59 7.67 -9.40
N ILE A 82 7.73 6.70 -9.04
CA ILE A 82 6.29 6.77 -9.36
C ILE A 82 5.64 7.94 -8.62
N ILE A 83 5.92 8.11 -7.33
CA ILE A 83 5.36 9.22 -6.52
C ILE A 83 5.75 10.58 -7.11
N ILE A 84 7.02 10.77 -7.44
CA ILE A 84 7.51 12.03 -8.02
C ILE A 84 6.84 12.28 -9.37
N SER A 85 6.82 11.28 -10.27
CA SER A 85 6.21 11.42 -11.60
C SER A 85 4.71 11.72 -11.50
N ALA A 86 3.99 11.03 -10.62
CA ALA A 86 2.58 11.24 -10.38
C ALA A 86 2.29 12.64 -9.77
N SER A 87 3.14 13.11 -8.86
CA SER A 87 3.00 14.45 -8.27
C SER A 87 3.22 15.56 -9.29
N VAL A 88 4.21 15.41 -10.17
CA VAL A 88 4.45 16.34 -11.29
C VAL A 88 3.26 16.33 -12.27
N PHE A 89 2.76 15.16 -12.59
CA PHE A 89 1.57 15.01 -13.46
C PHE A 89 0.32 15.66 -12.83
N ALA A 90 0.08 15.43 -11.54
CA ALA A 90 -1.03 16.04 -10.80
C ALA A 90 -0.94 17.56 -10.77
N GLU A 91 0.24 18.14 -10.54
CA GLU A 91 0.44 19.58 -10.57
C GLU A 91 0.28 20.13 -11.99
N GLY A 92 0.72 19.41 -13.01
CA GLY A 92 0.46 19.76 -14.41
C GLY A 92 -1.03 19.84 -14.73
N ILE A 93 -1.82 18.84 -14.35
CA ILE A 93 -3.29 18.86 -14.53
C ILE A 93 -3.93 20.03 -13.78
N LYS A 94 -3.45 20.33 -12.57
CA LYS A 94 -3.96 21.43 -11.76
C LYS A 94 -3.68 22.79 -12.44
N ILE A 95 -2.45 23.02 -12.92
CA ILE A 95 -2.05 24.25 -13.64
C ILE A 95 -2.87 24.44 -14.92
N LEU A 96 -3.11 23.38 -15.67
CA LEU A 96 -3.94 23.40 -16.88
C LEU A 96 -5.43 23.61 -16.60
N GLY A 97 -5.83 23.69 -15.32
CA GLY A 97 -7.23 23.85 -14.92
C GLY A 97 -8.07 22.58 -15.07
N GLY A 98 -7.46 21.43 -15.38
CA GLY A 98 -8.16 20.16 -15.59
C GLY A 98 -9.00 19.74 -14.39
N ILE A 99 -8.48 19.91 -13.16
CA ILE A 99 -9.23 19.63 -11.93
C ILE A 99 -10.44 20.55 -11.80
N THR A 100 -10.27 21.83 -12.13
CA THR A 100 -11.36 22.83 -12.07
C THR A 100 -12.47 22.52 -13.08
N ILE A 101 -12.11 22.17 -14.31
CA ILE A 101 -13.07 21.76 -15.34
C ILE A 101 -13.83 20.52 -14.89
N PHE A 102 -13.12 19.49 -14.44
CA PHE A 102 -13.71 18.23 -14.00
C PHE A 102 -14.65 18.42 -12.80
N THR A 103 -14.24 19.18 -11.80
CA THR A 103 -15.08 19.43 -10.62
C THR A 103 -16.25 20.35 -10.91
N ASN A 104 -16.10 21.37 -11.77
CA ASN A 104 -17.21 22.23 -12.15
C ASN A 104 -18.29 21.48 -12.94
N MET A 105 -17.92 20.49 -13.75
CA MET A 105 -18.91 19.66 -14.46
C MET A 105 -19.77 18.82 -13.51
N ILE A 106 -19.29 18.55 -12.30
CA ILE A 106 -19.93 17.59 -11.37
C ILE A 106 -20.46 18.31 -10.11
N SER A 107 -19.94 19.50 -9.75
CA SER A 107 -20.27 20.20 -8.51
C SER A 107 -21.75 20.57 -8.37
N ASP A 108 -22.44 20.77 -9.50
CA ASP A 108 -23.89 21.08 -9.50
C ASP A 108 -24.77 19.82 -9.33
N MET A 109 -24.16 18.64 -9.32
CA MET A 109 -24.90 17.38 -9.17
C MET A 109 -25.06 17.03 -7.69
N LYS A 110 -26.28 16.74 -7.27
CA LYS A 110 -26.53 16.13 -5.95
C LYS A 110 -25.75 14.81 -5.85
N GLY A 111 -24.87 14.68 -4.85
CA GLY A 111 -24.03 13.49 -4.67
C GLY A 111 -22.70 13.54 -5.45
N ALA A 112 -22.25 14.73 -5.88
CA ALA A 112 -20.96 14.90 -6.57
C ALA A 112 -19.78 14.22 -5.84
N THR A 113 -19.72 14.33 -4.52
CA THR A 113 -18.69 13.69 -3.70
C THR A 113 -18.71 12.17 -3.86
N LEU A 114 -19.89 11.56 -3.77
CA LEU A 114 -20.03 10.09 -3.89
C LEU A 114 -19.66 9.61 -5.30
N LEU A 115 -20.04 10.37 -6.33
CA LEU A 115 -19.71 10.04 -7.71
C LEU A 115 -18.19 10.10 -7.96
N ILE A 116 -17.55 11.18 -7.51
CA ILE A 116 -16.08 11.34 -7.66
C ILE A 116 -15.34 10.28 -6.86
N MET A 117 -15.77 10.00 -5.63
CA MET A 117 -15.24 8.92 -4.82
C MET A 117 -15.35 7.58 -5.56
N ALA A 118 -16.53 7.27 -6.12
CA ALA A 118 -16.74 6.03 -6.87
C ALA A 118 -15.85 5.94 -8.13
N ILE A 119 -15.68 7.03 -8.86
CA ILE A 119 -14.82 7.07 -10.04
C ILE A 119 -13.35 6.83 -9.65
N LEU A 120 -12.82 7.58 -8.68
CA LEU A 120 -11.43 7.46 -8.27
C LEU A 120 -11.14 6.08 -7.68
N THR A 121 -12.01 5.58 -6.82
CA THR A 121 -11.91 4.24 -6.23
C THR A 121 -12.00 3.16 -7.30
N GLY A 122 -12.95 3.27 -8.23
CA GLY A 122 -13.14 2.34 -9.33
C GLY A 122 -11.94 2.29 -10.28
N ILE A 123 -11.40 3.44 -10.68
CA ILE A 123 -10.18 3.51 -11.50
C ILE A 123 -9.02 2.84 -10.76
N THR A 124 -8.80 3.19 -9.51
CA THR A 124 -7.71 2.64 -8.71
C THR A 124 -7.83 1.12 -8.57
N TYR A 125 -9.05 0.61 -8.32
CA TYR A 125 -9.36 -0.82 -8.27
C TYR A 125 -9.04 -1.54 -9.57
N VAL A 126 -9.50 -1.01 -10.71
CA VAL A 126 -9.28 -1.62 -12.03
C VAL A 126 -7.79 -1.68 -12.37
N PHE A 127 -7.07 -0.58 -12.14
CA PHE A 127 -5.62 -0.56 -12.37
C PHE A 127 -4.88 -1.50 -11.42
N ALA A 128 -5.31 -1.65 -10.16
CA ALA A 128 -4.73 -2.62 -9.23
C ALA A 128 -4.90 -4.06 -9.72
N ILE A 129 -6.03 -4.40 -10.34
CA ILE A 129 -6.25 -5.71 -10.97
C ILE A 129 -5.31 -5.91 -12.16
N ILE A 130 -5.23 -4.94 -13.06
CA ILE A 130 -4.41 -5.03 -14.28
C ILE A 130 -2.92 -5.15 -13.93
N MET A 131 -2.45 -4.34 -13.00
CA MET A 131 -1.04 -4.27 -12.61
C MET A 131 -0.62 -5.37 -11.62
N GLY A 132 -1.57 -6.02 -10.94
CA GLY A 132 -1.28 -6.97 -9.86
C GLY A 132 -0.61 -6.35 -8.64
N SER A 133 -0.61 -5.02 -8.56
CA SER A 133 0.01 -4.21 -7.52
C SER A 133 -0.96 -3.16 -7.01
N GLY A 134 -1.07 -3.00 -5.69
CA GLY A 134 -1.87 -1.93 -5.11
C GLY A 134 -1.12 -0.60 -5.05
N ALA A 135 0.17 -0.64 -4.78
CA ALA A 135 0.96 0.57 -4.56
C ALA A 135 1.04 1.48 -5.79
N ALA A 136 1.25 0.90 -6.99
CA ALA A 136 1.42 1.68 -8.20
C ALA A 136 0.20 2.55 -8.56
N PRO A 137 -1.04 2.02 -8.63
CA PRO A 137 -2.21 2.84 -8.93
C PRO A 137 -2.54 3.83 -7.79
N PHE A 138 -2.31 3.47 -6.53
CA PHE A 138 -2.50 4.40 -5.42
C PHE A 138 -1.57 5.61 -5.53
N PHE A 139 -0.29 5.39 -5.73
CA PHE A 139 0.67 6.48 -5.86
C PHE A 139 0.49 7.29 -7.15
N ALA A 140 -0.08 6.67 -8.20
CA ALA A 140 -0.39 7.39 -9.44
C ALA A 140 -1.57 8.36 -9.29
N PHE A 141 -2.64 7.96 -8.60
CA PHE A 141 -3.87 8.75 -8.51
C PHE A 141 -4.03 9.48 -7.17
N GLY A 142 -3.41 9.00 -6.10
CA GLY A 142 -3.47 9.61 -4.76
C GLY A 142 -3.11 11.09 -4.72
N PRO A 143 -2.05 11.57 -5.40
CA PRO A 143 -1.69 12.99 -5.42
C PRO A 143 -2.75 13.93 -6.00
N LEU A 144 -3.73 13.42 -6.73
CA LEU A 144 -4.85 14.22 -7.24
C LEU A 144 -5.90 14.52 -6.14
N THR A 145 -6.02 13.66 -5.14
CA THR A 145 -7.12 13.71 -4.16
C THR A 145 -7.16 14.98 -3.32
N PRO A 146 -6.04 15.59 -2.84
CA PRO A 146 -6.12 16.80 -2.04
C PRO A 146 -6.75 17.96 -2.79
N ALA A 147 -6.39 18.14 -4.06
CA ALA A 147 -6.92 19.24 -4.88
C ALA A 147 -8.41 19.02 -5.22
N VAL A 148 -8.81 17.78 -5.48
CA VAL A 148 -10.22 17.43 -5.75
C VAL A 148 -11.05 17.58 -4.47
N ALA A 149 -10.59 17.08 -3.33
CA ALA A 149 -11.27 17.18 -2.06
C ALA A 149 -11.49 18.63 -1.62
N ALA A 150 -10.46 19.49 -1.78
CA ALA A 150 -10.55 20.92 -1.51
C ALA A 150 -11.63 21.62 -2.33
N LYS A 151 -11.80 21.23 -3.60
CA LYS A 151 -12.84 21.77 -4.48
C LYS A 151 -14.26 21.29 -4.09
N LEU A 152 -14.37 20.07 -3.60
CA LEU A 152 -15.64 19.50 -3.12
C LEU A 152 -16.01 19.97 -1.70
N GLY A 153 -15.08 20.63 -1.00
CA GLY A 153 -15.28 21.04 0.40
C GLY A 153 -15.34 19.87 1.39
N VAL A 154 -14.67 18.74 1.06
CA VAL A 154 -14.64 17.53 1.89
C VAL A 154 -13.21 17.23 2.38
N PRO A 155 -13.05 16.48 3.48
CA PRO A 155 -11.74 16.02 3.91
C PRO A 155 -11.07 15.17 2.81
N THR A 156 -9.76 15.33 2.62
CA THR A 156 -9.00 14.50 1.65
C THR A 156 -9.15 13.00 1.94
N LEU A 157 -9.29 12.64 3.20
CA LEU A 157 -9.46 11.26 3.65
C LEU A 157 -10.71 10.60 3.06
N THR A 158 -11.78 11.36 2.80
CA THR A 158 -13.02 10.87 2.18
C THR A 158 -12.78 10.24 0.81
N LEU A 159 -11.81 10.76 0.06
CA LEU A 159 -11.44 10.21 -1.25
C LEU A 159 -10.27 9.20 -1.13
N LEU A 160 -9.30 9.49 -0.27
CA LEU A 160 -8.07 8.73 -0.19
C LEU A 160 -8.25 7.35 0.47
N LEU A 161 -9.09 7.27 1.53
CA LEU A 161 -9.30 6.03 2.28
C LEU A 161 -9.90 4.91 1.40
N PRO A 162 -11.03 5.14 0.68
CA PRO A 162 -11.58 4.09 -0.18
C PRO A 162 -10.64 3.73 -1.35
N MET A 163 -9.83 4.67 -1.85
CA MET A 163 -8.82 4.36 -2.87
C MET A 163 -7.74 3.42 -2.33
N GLU A 164 -7.24 3.65 -1.11
CA GLU A 164 -6.21 2.80 -0.49
C GLU A 164 -6.72 1.37 -0.28
N LEU A 165 -7.91 1.23 0.27
CA LEU A 165 -8.52 -0.09 0.47
C LEU A 165 -8.85 -0.78 -0.86
N ALA A 166 -9.33 -0.03 -1.86
CA ALA A 166 -9.58 -0.53 -3.21
C ALA A 166 -8.32 -1.08 -3.88
N THR A 167 -7.13 -0.51 -3.62
CA THR A 167 -5.88 -1.04 -4.17
C THR A 167 -5.56 -2.42 -3.63
N SER A 168 -5.79 -2.64 -2.35
CA SER A 168 -5.56 -3.93 -1.70
C SER A 168 -6.57 -4.98 -2.17
N ILE A 169 -7.84 -4.60 -2.30
CA ILE A 169 -8.93 -5.44 -2.83
C ILE A 169 -8.67 -5.78 -4.30
N GLY A 170 -8.28 -4.80 -5.11
CA GLY A 170 -7.97 -4.98 -6.53
C GLY A 170 -6.76 -5.90 -6.75
N ARG A 171 -5.69 -5.71 -5.99
CA ARG A 171 -4.54 -6.60 -6.01
C ARG A 171 -4.93 -8.04 -5.67
N ALA A 172 -5.77 -8.25 -4.67
CA ALA A 172 -6.25 -9.57 -4.28
C ALA A 172 -7.15 -10.21 -5.35
N SER A 173 -7.79 -9.40 -6.21
CA SER A 173 -8.59 -9.85 -7.35
C SER A 173 -7.75 -10.14 -8.60
N SER A 174 -6.47 -9.80 -8.60
CA SER A 174 -5.61 -9.85 -9.79
C SER A 174 -5.03 -11.23 -10.05
N PRO A 175 -5.21 -11.80 -11.25
CA PRO A 175 -4.59 -13.07 -11.62
C PRO A 175 -3.06 -12.96 -11.81
N VAL A 176 -2.52 -11.76 -11.93
CA VAL A 176 -1.07 -11.50 -12.06
C VAL A 176 -0.41 -11.11 -10.73
N CYS A 177 -1.17 -11.08 -9.62
CA CYS A 177 -0.62 -10.85 -8.30
C CYS A 177 0.28 -12.02 -7.86
N GLY A 178 1.52 -11.74 -7.46
CA GLY A 178 2.48 -12.78 -7.08
C GLY A 178 1.99 -13.69 -5.95
N ALA A 179 1.30 -13.15 -4.96
CA ALA A 179 0.72 -13.95 -3.87
C ALA A 179 -0.35 -14.92 -4.37
N LEU A 180 -1.23 -14.46 -5.28
CA LEU A 180 -2.28 -15.30 -5.86
C LEU A 180 -1.69 -16.39 -6.76
N ILE A 181 -0.64 -16.05 -7.53
CA ILE A 181 0.09 -17.02 -8.35
C ILE A 181 0.73 -18.11 -7.48
N ALA A 182 1.36 -17.73 -6.36
CA ALA A 182 1.98 -18.68 -5.45
C ALA A 182 0.92 -19.64 -4.85
N ILE A 183 -0.20 -19.11 -4.34
CA ILE A 183 -1.31 -19.91 -3.80
C ILE A 183 -1.90 -20.83 -4.87
N ALA A 184 -2.12 -20.33 -6.07
CA ALA A 184 -2.65 -21.12 -7.18
C ALA A 184 -1.69 -22.25 -7.56
N GLY A 185 -0.37 -21.98 -7.56
CA GLY A 185 0.67 -22.97 -7.81
C GLY A 185 0.66 -24.12 -6.80
N THR A 186 0.57 -23.81 -5.50
CA THR A 186 0.48 -24.85 -4.46
C THR A 186 -0.79 -25.68 -4.54
N ALA A 187 -1.90 -25.06 -4.99
CA ALA A 187 -3.19 -25.73 -5.17
C ALA A 187 -3.33 -26.46 -6.52
N GLY A 188 -2.33 -26.41 -7.39
CA GLY A 188 -2.40 -26.99 -8.75
C GLY A 188 -3.46 -26.35 -9.64
N LEU A 189 -3.78 -25.07 -9.42
CA LEU A 189 -4.82 -24.32 -10.12
C LEU A 189 -4.22 -23.23 -11.00
N ALA A 190 -4.89 -22.91 -12.10
CA ALA A 190 -4.54 -21.69 -12.85
C ALA A 190 -4.93 -20.44 -12.05
N PRO A 191 -4.05 -19.41 -11.93
CA PRO A 191 -4.30 -18.19 -11.17
C PRO A 191 -5.62 -17.51 -11.53
N ILE A 192 -5.97 -17.47 -12.80
CA ILE A 192 -7.21 -16.88 -13.29
C ILE A 192 -8.48 -17.59 -12.74
N ARG A 193 -8.41 -18.90 -12.47
CA ARG A 193 -9.54 -19.64 -11.88
C ARG A 193 -9.76 -19.22 -10.43
N LEU A 194 -8.68 -19.01 -9.70
CA LEU A 194 -8.74 -18.54 -8.32
C LEU A 194 -9.26 -17.10 -8.27
N ALA A 195 -8.69 -16.20 -9.09
CA ALA A 195 -9.15 -14.83 -9.21
C ALA A 195 -10.65 -14.72 -9.52
N LYS A 196 -11.16 -15.50 -10.49
CA LYS A 196 -12.60 -15.52 -10.83
C LYS A 196 -13.50 -15.98 -9.67
N ARG A 197 -13.02 -16.84 -8.79
CA ARG A 197 -13.79 -17.31 -7.62
C ARG A 197 -13.84 -16.27 -6.51
N THR A 198 -12.77 -15.52 -6.31
CA THR A 198 -12.68 -14.51 -5.26
C THR A 198 -13.24 -13.15 -5.69
N ALA A 199 -13.19 -12.82 -6.99
CA ALA A 199 -13.61 -11.53 -7.52
C ALA A 199 -15.01 -11.07 -7.11
N PRO A 200 -16.08 -11.90 -7.11
CA PRO A 200 -17.40 -11.44 -6.71
C PRO A 200 -17.45 -10.99 -5.24
N LEU A 201 -16.79 -11.73 -4.35
CA LEU A 201 -16.72 -11.40 -2.93
C LEU A 201 -15.92 -10.10 -2.71
N LEU A 202 -14.80 -9.97 -3.40
CA LEU A 202 -13.94 -8.79 -3.33
C LEU A 202 -14.63 -7.56 -3.91
N PHE A 203 -15.47 -7.73 -4.93
CA PHE A 203 -16.29 -6.63 -5.44
C PHE A 203 -17.36 -6.16 -4.44
N VAL A 204 -17.98 -7.08 -3.72
CA VAL A 204 -18.88 -6.71 -2.60
C VAL A 204 -18.11 -5.98 -1.51
N MET A 205 -16.90 -6.44 -1.16
CA MET A 205 -16.03 -5.74 -0.21
C MET A 205 -15.71 -4.30 -0.67
N LEU A 206 -15.48 -4.07 -1.95
CA LEU A 206 -15.24 -2.74 -2.50
C LEU A 206 -16.45 -1.80 -2.28
N ILE A 207 -17.67 -2.32 -2.48
CA ILE A 207 -18.89 -1.54 -2.24
C ILE A 207 -19.03 -1.21 -0.74
N VAL A 208 -18.80 -2.20 0.11
CA VAL A 208 -18.84 -2.01 1.58
C VAL A 208 -17.80 -1.01 2.04
N ASP A 209 -16.58 -1.10 1.51
CA ASP A 209 -15.51 -0.14 1.76
C ASP A 209 -15.92 1.28 1.41
N MET A 210 -16.47 1.51 0.22
CA MET A 210 -16.93 2.84 -0.21
C MET A 210 -18.01 3.40 0.71
N ILE A 211 -18.98 2.57 1.10
CA ILE A 211 -20.06 2.98 2.00
C ILE A 211 -19.49 3.31 3.39
N ALA A 212 -18.67 2.43 3.94
CA ALA A 212 -18.03 2.62 5.23
C ALA A 212 -17.15 3.88 5.24
N SER A 213 -16.26 4.03 4.25
CA SER A 213 -15.39 5.20 4.12
C SER A 213 -16.20 6.51 4.05
N TYR A 214 -17.30 6.52 3.31
CA TYR A 214 -18.16 7.69 3.22
C TYR A 214 -18.81 8.02 4.57
N ILE A 215 -19.33 7.03 5.28
CA ILE A 215 -20.00 7.23 6.59
C ILE A 215 -19.00 7.72 7.66
N PHE A 216 -17.77 7.17 7.67
CA PHE A 216 -16.77 7.51 8.69
C PHE A 216 -16.04 8.83 8.44
N THR A 217 -16.09 9.37 7.22
CA THR A 217 -15.30 10.57 6.86
C THR A 217 -16.14 11.81 6.61
N MET A 218 -17.46 11.67 6.45
CA MET A 218 -18.44 12.77 6.31
C MET A 218 -19.12 13.10 7.63
#